data_56b8409cfc94c38769b9a3e8379561e3
#
_entry.id   56b8409cfc94c38769b9a3e8379561e3
#
_cell.length_a   1.000
_cell.length_b   1.000
_cell.length_c   1.000
_cell.angle_alpha   90.00
_cell.angle_beta   90.00
_cell.angle_gamma   90.00
#
_symmetry.space_group_name_H-M   'P 1'
#
loop_
_entity.id
_entity.type
_entity.pdbx_description
1 polymer ?
#
loop_
_entity_poly.entity_id
_entity_poly.type
_entity_poly.pdbx_seq_one_letter_code
_entity_poly.pdbx_strand_id
1 'polypeptide(L)'
;MTRILVVAGYRGEDVSAAVKQHHLPVELVVNEDWESGTSTSVVAGIRLIEDARCLVVMGDHVFEADDVRKLMVAPGRNVLGVDRDPRRQVGGLGGVPPNRVRTTTDGRILEFAVDLEDYDAVDAGLSAIQVADVLAAAGAASATSWVTLRQRMLDDGREMTTCDFGGLWAAVDAPEGVRALERAMWRRYGPKSTDGIIGRTVNRQISGPITRQLLRTRITPDLATVLAFAATLVAAGLIATGDRWAMIAGGLGVLLGSALDGVDGELARVSHRASRRGAVMDTLLDRYADLAVVLGLIAGAGATRAVWVWGFAAACGCLLVPYVHAIGRDTDVRLLFRREFRLLIFALAAIIGQPLWGLAAVAAAANLDAVRGVVLLLRAVRS
;
A
#
# COMPACT_ATOMS: atom_id res chain seq x y z
N MET A 1 -19.47 -7.05 -6.39
CA MET A 1 -18.83 -7.92 -7.38
C MET A 1 -18.83 -9.31 -6.78
N THR A 2 -19.57 -10.21 -7.36
CA THR A 2 -19.83 -11.53 -6.75
C THR A 2 -19.10 -12.66 -7.47
N ARG A 3 -18.62 -12.45 -8.69
CA ARG A 3 -18.01 -13.50 -9.53
C ARG A 3 -16.84 -12.93 -10.33
N ILE A 4 -15.73 -13.65 -10.39
CA ILE A 4 -14.54 -13.29 -11.19
C ILE A 4 -14.23 -14.46 -12.10
N LEU A 5 -14.19 -14.21 -13.41
CA LEU A 5 -13.77 -15.17 -14.43
C LEU A 5 -12.37 -14.83 -14.90
N VAL A 6 -11.46 -15.80 -14.90
CA VAL A 6 -10.15 -15.68 -15.53
C VAL A 6 -10.18 -16.49 -16.81
N VAL A 7 -10.08 -15.78 -17.94
CA VAL A 7 -10.04 -16.43 -19.26
C VAL A 7 -8.59 -16.66 -19.65
N ALA A 8 -8.23 -17.93 -19.85
CA ALA A 8 -6.88 -18.36 -20.21
C ALA A 8 -6.88 -18.93 -21.63
N GLY A 9 -5.90 -18.53 -22.42
CA GLY A 9 -5.66 -19.05 -23.78
C GLY A 9 -4.22 -19.57 -23.88
N TYR A 10 -3.30 -18.74 -24.40
CA TYR A 10 -1.89 -19.07 -24.46
C TYR A 10 -1.35 -19.49 -23.09
N ARG A 11 -0.67 -20.64 -23.03
CA ARG A 11 -0.15 -21.21 -21.78
C ARG A 11 -1.22 -21.35 -20.68
N GLY A 12 -2.43 -21.70 -21.04
CA GLY A 12 -3.57 -21.80 -20.12
C GLY A 12 -3.33 -22.73 -18.92
N GLU A 13 -2.52 -23.77 -19.08
CA GLU A 13 -2.12 -24.67 -17.97
C GLU A 13 -1.29 -23.94 -16.92
N ASP A 14 -0.35 -23.06 -17.33
CA ASP A 14 0.47 -22.28 -16.40
C ASP A 14 -0.38 -21.26 -15.65
N VAL A 15 -1.31 -20.60 -16.34
CA VAL A 15 -2.27 -19.68 -15.70
C VAL A 15 -3.15 -20.43 -14.70
N SER A 16 -3.65 -21.63 -15.08
CA SER A 16 -4.44 -22.47 -14.20
C SER A 16 -3.65 -22.90 -12.95
N ALA A 17 -2.39 -23.30 -13.13
CA ALA A 17 -1.50 -23.67 -12.02
C ALA A 17 -1.27 -22.48 -11.07
N ALA A 18 -1.01 -21.29 -11.60
CA ALA A 18 -0.82 -20.07 -10.82
C ALA A 18 -2.09 -19.69 -10.02
N VAL A 19 -3.27 -19.72 -10.64
CA VAL A 19 -4.55 -19.46 -9.97
C VAL A 19 -4.77 -20.42 -8.81
N LYS A 20 -4.53 -21.73 -9.02
CA LYS A 20 -4.65 -22.75 -7.97
C LYS A 20 -3.64 -22.57 -6.86
N GLN A 21 -2.38 -22.27 -7.21
CA GLN A 21 -1.31 -22.07 -6.23
C GLN A 21 -1.59 -20.88 -5.29
N HIS A 22 -2.22 -19.84 -5.80
CA HIS A 22 -2.55 -18.64 -5.01
C HIS A 22 -3.93 -18.71 -4.33
N HIS A 23 -4.66 -19.82 -4.48
CA HIS A 23 -5.99 -20.02 -3.90
C HIS A 23 -6.95 -18.86 -4.15
N LEU A 24 -6.91 -18.29 -5.36
CA LEU A 24 -7.76 -17.16 -5.73
C LEU A 24 -9.22 -17.60 -5.87
N PRO A 25 -10.19 -16.82 -5.35
CA PRO A 25 -11.61 -17.12 -5.47
C PRO A 25 -12.14 -16.73 -6.87
N VAL A 26 -11.62 -17.41 -7.90
CA VAL A 26 -11.93 -17.13 -9.30
C VAL A 26 -12.33 -18.40 -10.03
N GLU A 27 -13.12 -18.28 -11.07
CA GLU A 27 -13.45 -19.35 -11.99
C GLU A 27 -12.54 -19.26 -13.22
N LEU A 28 -12.01 -20.40 -13.65
CA LEU A 28 -11.14 -20.46 -14.82
C LEU A 28 -11.96 -20.87 -16.06
N VAL A 29 -11.79 -20.10 -17.12
CA VAL A 29 -12.36 -20.36 -18.45
C VAL A 29 -11.24 -20.57 -19.43
N VAL A 30 -11.24 -21.68 -20.16
CA VAL A 30 -10.26 -21.93 -21.21
C VAL A 30 -10.84 -21.46 -22.55
N ASN A 31 -10.10 -20.59 -23.22
CA ASN A 31 -10.41 -20.20 -24.60
C ASN A 31 -9.50 -21.00 -25.55
N GLU A 32 -10.08 -21.97 -26.22
CA GLU A 32 -9.34 -22.80 -27.21
C GLU A 32 -9.04 -22.02 -28.50
N ASP A 33 -9.84 -20.99 -28.82
CA ASP A 33 -9.70 -20.15 -30.01
C ASP A 33 -8.87 -18.87 -29.73
N TRP A 34 -7.95 -18.92 -28.81
CA TRP A 34 -7.16 -17.76 -28.41
C TRP A 34 -6.25 -17.20 -29.54
N GLU A 35 -5.84 -18.03 -30.50
CA GLU A 35 -5.02 -17.62 -31.65
C GLU A 35 -5.77 -16.67 -32.59
N SER A 36 -7.09 -16.71 -32.60
CA SER A 36 -7.95 -15.80 -33.38
C SER A 36 -7.97 -14.38 -32.82
N GLY A 37 -7.39 -14.15 -31.63
CA GLY A 37 -7.15 -12.82 -31.04
C GLY A 37 -7.85 -12.57 -29.72
N THR A 38 -7.54 -11.42 -29.09
CA THR A 38 -8.00 -11.10 -27.73
C THR A 38 -9.51 -10.93 -27.59
N SER A 39 -10.22 -10.60 -28.68
CA SER A 39 -11.68 -10.52 -28.69
C SER A 39 -12.35 -11.86 -28.39
N THR A 40 -11.78 -12.98 -28.83
CA THR A 40 -12.36 -14.32 -28.58
C THR A 40 -12.30 -14.66 -27.09
N SER A 41 -11.21 -14.28 -26.40
CA SER A 41 -11.12 -14.45 -24.95
C SER A 41 -12.14 -13.61 -24.18
N VAL A 42 -12.35 -12.36 -24.59
CA VAL A 42 -13.38 -11.50 -23.97
C VAL A 42 -14.79 -12.11 -24.18
N VAL A 43 -15.10 -12.54 -25.41
CA VAL A 43 -16.39 -13.17 -25.74
C VAL A 43 -16.59 -14.48 -24.99
N ALA A 44 -15.57 -15.31 -24.88
CA ALA A 44 -15.64 -16.59 -24.13
C ALA A 44 -16.01 -16.36 -22.66
N GLY A 45 -15.41 -15.36 -22.02
CA GLY A 45 -15.77 -14.98 -20.65
C GLY A 45 -17.16 -14.37 -20.52
N ILE A 46 -17.52 -13.44 -21.41
CA ILE A 46 -18.80 -12.71 -21.36
C ILE A 46 -20.00 -13.65 -21.59
N ARG A 47 -19.86 -14.67 -22.40
CA ARG A 47 -20.96 -15.66 -22.61
C ARG A 47 -21.38 -16.41 -21.35
N LEU A 48 -20.54 -16.42 -20.32
CA LEU A 48 -20.82 -17.04 -19.02
C LEU A 48 -21.35 -16.08 -17.97
N ILE A 49 -21.55 -14.81 -18.35
CA ILE A 49 -22.04 -13.76 -17.45
C ILE A 49 -23.54 -13.56 -17.69
N GLU A 50 -24.31 -13.75 -16.62
CA GLU A 50 -25.76 -13.55 -16.63
C GLU A 50 -26.16 -12.10 -16.35
N ASP A 51 -25.26 -11.33 -15.71
CA ASP A 51 -25.46 -9.92 -15.39
C ASP A 51 -25.50 -9.07 -16.66
N ALA A 52 -26.29 -7.99 -16.63
CA ALA A 52 -26.39 -7.08 -17.76
C ALA A 52 -25.08 -6.32 -18.04
N ARG A 53 -24.27 -6.05 -16.99
CA ARG A 53 -23.03 -5.26 -17.06
C ARG A 53 -21.89 -5.99 -16.33
N CYS A 54 -20.69 -5.97 -16.91
CA CYS A 54 -19.51 -6.55 -16.31
C CYS A 54 -18.29 -5.63 -16.46
N LEU A 55 -17.23 -5.93 -15.70
CA LEU A 55 -15.90 -5.37 -15.90
C LEU A 55 -15.08 -6.31 -16.78
N VAL A 56 -14.43 -5.75 -17.79
CA VAL A 56 -13.40 -6.43 -18.58
C VAL A 56 -12.06 -5.84 -18.22
N VAL A 57 -11.14 -6.69 -17.78
CA VAL A 57 -9.80 -6.32 -17.32
C VAL A 57 -8.78 -7.10 -18.15
N MET A 58 -7.77 -6.41 -18.68
CA MET A 58 -6.63 -7.07 -19.31
C MET A 58 -5.77 -7.72 -18.23
N GLY A 59 -5.36 -8.98 -18.45
CA GLY A 59 -4.67 -9.80 -17.46
C GLY A 59 -3.26 -9.34 -17.11
N ASP A 60 -2.66 -8.53 -17.95
CA ASP A 60 -1.34 -7.91 -17.83
C ASP A 60 -1.37 -6.52 -17.18
N HIS A 61 -2.54 -6.04 -16.77
CA HIS A 61 -2.72 -4.72 -16.20
C HIS A 61 -2.89 -4.73 -14.68
N VAL A 62 -2.34 -3.73 -14.01
CA VAL A 62 -2.46 -3.48 -12.58
C VAL A 62 -3.08 -2.10 -12.34
N PHE A 63 -4.04 -2.01 -11.40
CA PHE A 63 -4.81 -0.81 -11.10
C PHE A 63 -4.84 -0.51 -9.60
N GLU A 64 -5.04 0.74 -9.25
CA GLU A 64 -5.46 1.10 -7.90
C GLU A 64 -6.93 0.72 -7.66
N ALA A 65 -7.22 0.18 -6.48
CA ALA A 65 -8.57 -0.28 -6.14
C ALA A 65 -9.63 0.84 -6.19
N ASP A 66 -9.22 2.09 -5.95
CA ASP A 66 -10.13 3.23 -5.99
C ASP A 66 -10.57 3.56 -7.41
N ASP A 67 -9.69 3.45 -8.41
CA ASP A 67 -10.06 3.63 -9.82
C ASP A 67 -11.00 2.52 -10.30
N VAL A 68 -10.76 1.27 -9.86
CA VAL A 68 -11.69 0.16 -10.15
C VAL A 68 -13.06 0.42 -9.54
N ARG A 69 -13.13 0.86 -8.27
CA ARG A 69 -14.40 1.20 -7.61
C ARG A 69 -15.10 2.37 -8.30
N LYS A 70 -14.36 3.40 -8.70
CA LYS A 70 -14.87 4.55 -9.44
C LYS A 70 -15.52 4.11 -10.75
N LEU A 71 -14.84 3.24 -11.52
CA LEU A 71 -15.38 2.72 -12.77
C LEU A 71 -16.62 1.84 -12.57
N MET A 72 -16.67 1.02 -11.51
CA MET A 72 -17.82 0.17 -11.20
C MET A 72 -19.12 0.97 -11.04
N VAL A 73 -19.04 2.16 -10.45
CA VAL A 73 -20.20 3.03 -10.19
C VAL A 73 -20.35 4.16 -11.21
N ALA A 74 -19.43 4.25 -12.18
CA ALA A 74 -19.47 5.29 -13.20
C ALA A 74 -20.79 5.23 -14.00
N PRO A 75 -21.43 6.38 -14.23
CA PRO A 75 -22.62 6.45 -15.05
C PRO A 75 -22.29 6.16 -16.52
N GLY A 76 -23.23 5.61 -17.25
CA GLY A 76 -23.05 5.25 -18.65
C GLY A 76 -23.21 3.76 -18.91
N ARG A 77 -23.58 3.44 -20.13
CA ARG A 77 -23.86 2.07 -20.57
C ARG A 77 -22.57 1.27 -20.75
N ASN A 78 -21.62 1.86 -21.46
CA ASN A 78 -20.29 1.33 -21.66
C ASN A 78 -19.29 2.42 -21.25
N VAL A 79 -18.41 2.13 -20.29
CA VAL A 79 -17.48 3.12 -19.72
C VAL A 79 -16.07 2.57 -19.77
N LEU A 80 -15.15 3.33 -20.33
CA LEU A 80 -13.74 3.00 -20.42
C LEU A 80 -12.94 3.77 -19.36
N GLY A 81 -12.09 3.07 -18.61
CA GLY A 81 -11.05 3.70 -17.79
C GLY A 81 -9.95 4.29 -18.65
N VAL A 82 -9.72 5.58 -18.52
CA VAL A 82 -8.70 6.30 -19.30
C VAL A 82 -7.77 7.10 -18.41
N ASP A 83 -6.55 7.34 -18.89
CA ASP A 83 -5.61 8.27 -18.30
C ASP A 83 -5.35 9.44 -19.27
N ARG A 84 -5.55 10.67 -18.79
CA ARG A 84 -5.28 11.90 -19.56
C ARG A 84 -3.89 12.47 -19.28
N ASP A 85 -3.15 11.91 -18.31
CA ASP A 85 -1.75 12.27 -18.07
C ASP A 85 -0.83 11.08 -18.35
N PRO A 86 -0.29 10.98 -19.56
CA PRO A 86 0.58 9.86 -19.97
C PRO A 86 1.84 9.72 -19.11
N ARG A 87 2.21 10.75 -18.32
CA ARG A 87 3.34 10.68 -17.38
C ARG A 87 3.05 9.81 -16.16
N ARG A 88 1.77 9.48 -15.89
CA ARG A 88 1.36 8.57 -14.81
C ARG A 88 1.47 7.10 -15.19
N GLN A 89 1.52 6.81 -16.48
CA GLN A 89 1.65 5.45 -16.97
C GLN A 89 2.97 4.85 -16.50
N VAL A 90 2.89 3.79 -15.72
CA VAL A 90 4.02 2.95 -15.36
C VAL A 90 3.89 1.65 -16.13
N GLY A 91 4.43 1.62 -17.32
CA GLY A 91 4.29 0.46 -18.19
C GLY A 91 4.35 0.91 -19.63
N GLY A 92 4.31 -0.03 -20.56
CA GLY A 92 4.75 0.22 -21.93
C GLY A 92 6.27 0.17 -22.04
N LEU A 93 6.95 -0.30 -20.99
CA LEU A 93 8.39 -0.59 -20.99
C LEU A 93 8.73 -1.87 -21.76
N GLY A 94 7.71 -2.55 -22.30
CA GLY A 94 7.85 -3.66 -23.25
C GLY A 94 7.75 -3.26 -24.71
N GLY A 95 7.54 -1.97 -25.02
CA GLY A 95 7.53 -1.48 -26.38
C GLY A 95 6.18 -1.49 -27.10
N VAL A 96 5.10 -1.93 -26.45
CA VAL A 96 3.74 -1.82 -27.02
C VAL A 96 3.14 -0.48 -26.60
N PRO A 97 2.88 0.45 -27.54
CA PRO A 97 2.25 1.72 -27.22
C PRO A 97 0.80 1.47 -26.70
N PRO A 98 0.32 2.25 -25.72
CA PRO A 98 -1.06 2.14 -25.28
C PRO A 98 -2.02 2.56 -26.38
N ASN A 99 -3.23 1.99 -26.40
CA ASN A 99 -4.29 2.45 -27.27
C ASN A 99 -4.64 3.90 -26.92
N ARG A 100 -4.71 4.75 -27.92
CA ARG A 100 -5.08 6.16 -27.81
C ARG A 100 -6.58 6.32 -27.98
N VAL A 101 -7.13 7.29 -27.30
CA VAL A 101 -8.56 7.56 -27.28
C VAL A 101 -8.80 9.03 -27.59
N ARG A 102 -9.69 9.30 -28.51
CA ARG A 102 -10.20 10.64 -28.77
C ARG A 102 -11.60 10.77 -28.20
N THR A 103 -11.83 11.83 -27.45
CA THR A 103 -13.12 12.07 -26.78
C THR A 103 -13.69 13.44 -27.11
N THR A 104 -15.00 13.58 -26.90
CA THR A 104 -15.66 14.89 -26.85
C THR A 104 -15.43 15.56 -25.48
N THR A 105 -15.75 16.84 -25.38
CA THR A 105 -15.64 17.61 -24.13
C THR A 105 -16.50 17.08 -22.98
N ASP A 106 -17.57 16.35 -23.29
CA ASP A 106 -18.45 15.68 -22.32
C ASP A 106 -18.03 14.23 -22.02
N GLY A 107 -16.88 13.78 -22.54
CA GLY A 107 -16.29 12.49 -22.25
C GLY A 107 -16.83 11.32 -23.04
N ARG A 108 -17.56 11.54 -24.14
CA ARG A 108 -17.95 10.49 -25.08
C ARG A 108 -16.76 10.09 -25.94
N ILE A 109 -16.61 8.81 -26.19
CA ILE A 109 -15.54 8.30 -27.04
C ILE A 109 -15.96 8.44 -28.51
N LEU A 110 -15.03 9.00 -29.29
CA LEU A 110 -15.18 9.16 -30.74
C LEU A 110 -14.43 8.07 -31.50
N GLU A 111 -13.25 7.71 -31.02
CA GLU A 111 -12.34 6.82 -31.75
C GLU A 111 -11.32 6.16 -30.82
N PHE A 112 -10.93 4.92 -31.18
CA PHE A 112 -9.83 4.17 -30.59
C PHE A 112 -8.81 3.79 -31.68
N ALA A 113 -7.53 4.08 -31.48
CA ALA A 113 -6.47 3.51 -32.31
C ALA A 113 -5.13 3.53 -31.57
N VAL A 114 -4.20 2.70 -32.01
CA VAL A 114 -2.81 2.69 -31.50
C VAL A 114 -2.04 3.89 -32.03
N ASP A 115 -2.27 4.23 -33.28
CA ASP A 115 -1.56 5.24 -34.08
C ASP A 115 -2.32 6.57 -34.23
N LEU A 116 -3.34 6.80 -33.41
CA LEU A 116 -4.12 8.03 -33.41
C LEU A 116 -3.24 9.24 -33.11
N GLU A 117 -3.11 10.17 -34.05
CA GLU A 117 -2.26 11.37 -33.86
C GLU A 117 -2.94 12.40 -32.94
N ASP A 118 -4.25 12.62 -33.14
CA ASP A 118 -5.05 13.53 -32.33
C ASP A 118 -5.82 12.74 -31.27
N TYR A 119 -5.31 12.74 -30.04
CA TYR A 119 -5.90 12.05 -28.90
C TYR A 119 -5.78 12.90 -27.62
N ASP A 120 -6.70 12.70 -26.69
CA ASP A 120 -6.74 13.41 -25.42
C ASP A 120 -6.65 12.48 -24.21
N ALA A 121 -6.68 11.16 -24.42
CA ALA A 121 -6.52 10.16 -23.40
C ALA A 121 -5.88 8.86 -23.93
N VAL A 122 -5.44 8.01 -22.99
CA VAL A 122 -4.97 6.65 -23.28
C VAL A 122 -5.85 5.64 -22.57
N ASP A 123 -6.10 4.50 -23.21
CA ASP A 123 -6.84 3.37 -22.65
C ASP A 123 -6.03 2.72 -21.53
N ALA A 124 -6.59 2.67 -20.33
CA ALA A 124 -5.95 2.03 -19.20
C ALA A 124 -6.16 0.50 -19.15
N GLY A 125 -6.91 -0.10 -20.10
CA GLY A 125 -7.11 -1.55 -20.16
C GLY A 125 -8.21 -2.09 -19.23
N LEU A 126 -9.07 -1.23 -18.69
CA LEU A 126 -10.20 -1.59 -17.84
C LEU A 126 -11.49 -0.95 -18.37
N SER A 127 -12.53 -1.75 -18.57
CA SER A 127 -13.82 -1.28 -19.10
C SER A 127 -15.00 -1.86 -18.32
N ALA A 128 -16.02 -1.04 -18.07
CA ALA A 128 -17.31 -1.49 -17.58
C ALA A 128 -18.30 -1.47 -18.76
N ILE A 129 -18.80 -2.63 -19.17
CA ILE A 129 -19.51 -2.80 -20.43
C ILE A 129 -20.82 -3.56 -20.29
N GLN A 130 -21.75 -3.32 -21.20
CA GLN A 130 -22.98 -4.11 -21.34
C GLN A 130 -22.69 -5.40 -22.10
N VAL A 131 -23.01 -6.53 -21.50
CA VAL A 131 -22.84 -7.87 -22.07
C VAL A 131 -23.54 -7.98 -23.45
N ALA A 132 -24.74 -7.51 -23.56
CA ALA A 132 -25.50 -7.56 -24.80
C ALA A 132 -24.85 -6.77 -25.96
N ASP A 133 -24.22 -5.63 -25.66
CA ASP A 133 -23.57 -4.80 -26.68
C ASP A 133 -22.36 -5.48 -27.28
N VAL A 134 -21.56 -6.14 -26.41
CA VAL A 134 -20.37 -6.90 -26.83
C VAL A 134 -20.76 -8.11 -27.65
N LEU A 135 -21.77 -8.88 -27.21
CA LEU A 135 -22.22 -10.07 -27.93
C LEU A 135 -22.83 -9.72 -29.30
N ALA A 136 -23.55 -8.60 -29.40
CA ALA A 136 -24.09 -8.12 -30.67
C ALA A 136 -22.97 -7.73 -31.65
N ALA A 137 -21.95 -6.98 -31.18
CA ALA A 137 -20.81 -6.60 -32.02
C ALA A 137 -19.93 -7.80 -32.42
N ALA A 138 -19.82 -8.79 -31.57
CA ALA A 138 -19.05 -10.01 -31.85
C ALA A 138 -19.73 -10.93 -32.90
N GLY A 139 -21.06 -10.93 -32.95
CA GLY A 139 -21.84 -11.77 -33.89
C GLY A 139 -21.78 -11.31 -35.37
N ALA A 140 -21.41 -10.08 -35.64
CA ALA A 140 -21.51 -9.49 -36.98
C ALA A 140 -20.31 -9.75 -37.91
N ALA A 141 -19.10 -10.04 -37.41
CA ALA A 141 -17.90 -10.47 -38.14
C ALA A 141 -16.74 -10.78 -37.18
N SER A 142 -15.66 -11.43 -37.68
CA SER A 142 -14.46 -11.75 -36.90
C SER A 142 -13.66 -10.51 -36.51
N ALA A 143 -13.87 -9.97 -35.31
CA ALA A 143 -12.97 -8.97 -34.73
C ALA A 143 -11.77 -9.69 -34.10
N THR A 144 -10.56 -9.34 -34.49
CA THR A 144 -9.33 -10.01 -34.04
C THR A 144 -8.81 -9.48 -32.70
N SER A 145 -9.17 -8.24 -32.33
CA SER A 145 -8.73 -7.66 -31.07
C SER A 145 -9.86 -7.04 -30.27
N TRP A 146 -9.63 -6.89 -28.96
CA TRP A 146 -10.57 -6.22 -28.08
C TRP A 146 -10.78 -4.75 -28.48
N VAL A 147 -9.74 -4.08 -28.95
CA VAL A 147 -9.82 -2.70 -29.46
C VAL A 147 -10.72 -2.64 -30.70
N THR A 148 -10.52 -3.53 -31.67
CA THR A 148 -11.32 -3.61 -32.89
C THR A 148 -12.78 -3.90 -32.57
N LEU A 149 -13.05 -4.75 -31.57
CA LEU A 149 -14.42 -5.06 -31.17
C LEU A 149 -15.12 -3.84 -30.55
N ARG A 150 -14.41 -3.09 -29.70
CA ARG A 150 -14.93 -1.83 -29.13
C ARG A 150 -15.15 -0.75 -30.19
N GLN A 151 -14.23 -0.62 -31.15
CA GLN A 151 -14.44 0.31 -32.27
C GLN A 151 -15.70 -0.04 -33.05
N ARG A 152 -15.94 -1.31 -33.31
CA ARG A 152 -17.18 -1.75 -33.94
C ARG A 152 -18.43 -1.41 -33.12
N MET A 153 -18.36 -1.56 -31.78
CA MET A 153 -19.46 -1.12 -30.92
C MET A 153 -19.78 0.37 -31.13
N LEU A 154 -18.76 1.23 -31.29
CA LEU A 154 -18.96 2.65 -31.62
C LEU A 154 -19.57 2.83 -33.01
N ASP A 155 -19.05 2.13 -34.03
CA ASP A 155 -19.53 2.20 -35.41
C ASP A 155 -20.98 1.74 -35.52
N ASP A 156 -21.40 0.77 -34.69
CA ASP A 156 -22.80 0.31 -34.55
C ASP A 156 -23.68 1.28 -33.73
N GLY A 157 -23.17 2.46 -33.37
CA GLY A 157 -23.87 3.49 -32.61
C GLY A 157 -24.03 3.20 -31.12
N ARG A 158 -23.25 2.27 -30.55
CA ARG A 158 -23.25 2.02 -29.10
C ARG A 158 -22.48 3.14 -28.39
N GLU A 159 -23.18 3.85 -27.51
CA GLU A 159 -22.57 4.94 -26.74
C GLU A 159 -21.52 4.39 -25.77
N MET A 160 -20.32 5.00 -25.81
CA MET A 160 -19.24 4.73 -24.87
C MET A 160 -18.72 6.05 -24.28
N THR A 161 -18.49 6.04 -22.98
CA THR A 161 -18.00 7.21 -22.23
C THR A 161 -16.71 6.87 -21.49
N THR A 162 -16.02 7.89 -20.97
CA THR A 162 -14.77 7.72 -20.22
C THR A 162 -14.96 7.89 -18.73
N CYS A 163 -14.10 7.22 -17.97
CA CYS A 163 -13.88 7.43 -16.54
C CYS A 163 -12.40 7.71 -16.31
N ASP A 164 -12.06 8.92 -15.91
CA ASP A 164 -10.67 9.33 -15.74
C ASP A 164 -10.06 8.67 -14.49
N PHE A 165 -8.93 7.98 -14.68
CA PHE A 165 -8.15 7.39 -13.61
C PHE A 165 -7.15 8.42 -13.05
N GLY A 166 -7.03 8.45 -11.74
CA GLY A 166 -6.10 9.33 -11.02
C GLY A 166 -5.00 8.58 -10.30
N GLY A 167 -5.14 7.27 -10.22
CA GLY A 167 -4.23 6.37 -9.55
C GLY A 167 -3.07 5.85 -10.41
N LEU A 168 -2.27 4.99 -9.81
CA LEU A 168 -1.24 4.24 -10.51
C LEU A 168 -1.89 3.10 -11.30
N TRP A 169 -1.58 3.03 -12.57
CA TRP A 169 -1.88 1.87 -13.39
C TRP A 169 -0.67 1.49 -14.25
N ALA A 170 -0.59 0.23 -14.65
CA ALA A 170 0.53 -0.27 -15.45
C ALA A 170 0.09 -1.45 -16.32
N ALA A 171 0.58 -1.49 -17.55
CA ALA A 171 0.64 -2.69 -18.37
C ALA A 171 2.00 -3.35 -18.19
N VAL A 172 2.02 -4.66 -17.93
CA VAL A 172 3.23 -5.43 -17.63
C VAL A 172 3.45 -6.47 -18.73
N ASP A 173 4.00 -6.03 -19.85
CA ASP A 173 4.21 -6.87 -21.04
C ASP A 173 5.55 -7.61 -21.03
N ALA A 174 6.48 -7.22 -20.13
CA ALA A 174 7.83 -7.78 -20.07
C ALA A 174 8.38 -7.79 -18.63
N PRO A 175 9.38 -8.63 -18.32
CA PRO A 175 10.00 -8.69 -16.98
C PRO A 175 10.57 -7.35 -16.50
N GLU A 176 11.01 -6.48 -17.41
CA GLU A 176 11.48 -5.12 -17.10
C GLU A 176 10.36 -4.25 -16.57
N GLY A 177 9.13 -4.42 -17.07
CA GLY A 177 7.92 -3.75 -16.62
C GLY A 177 7.60 -4.07 -15.16
N VAL A 178 7.79 -5.32 -14.72
CA VAL A 178 7.63 -5.72 -13.30
C VAL A 178 8.52 -4.88 -12.39
N ARG A 179 9.81 -4.73 -12.74
CA ARG A 179 10.76 -3.95 -11.94
C ARG A 179 10.42 -2.45 -11.93
N ALA A 180 9.87 -1.94 -13.03
CA ALA A 180 9.43 -0.55 -13.10
C ALA A 180 8.19 -0.33 -12.24
N LEU A 181 7.23 -1.24 -12.30
CA LEU A 181 6.04 -1.24 -11.44
C LEU A 181 6.42 -1.34 -9.96
N GLU A 182 7.29 -2.27 -9.57
CA GLU A 182 7.81 -2.38 -8.19
C GLU A 182 8.40 -1.04 -7.71
N ARG A 183 9.20 -0.37 -8.54
CA ARG A 183 9.79 0.94 -8.20
C ARG A 183 8.75 2.05 -8.06
N ALA A 184 7.73 2.04 -8.92
CA ALA A 184 6.65 3.02 -8.87
C ALA A 184 5.76 2.82 -7.65
N MET A 185 5.37 1.57 -7.37
CA MET A 185 4.63 1.20 -6.16
C MET A 185 5.41 1.56 -4.90
N TRP A 186 6.72 1.30 -4.89
CA TRP A 186 7.58 1.70 -3.79
C TRP A 186 7.59 3.22 -3.58
N ARG A 187 7.74 4.00 -4.65
CA ARG A 187 7.73 5.48 -4.54
C ARG A 187 6.40 6.01 -4.04
N ARG A 188 5.30 5.39 -4.43
CA ARG A 188 3.94 5.85 -4.08
C ARG A 188 3.51 5.39 -2.69
N TYR A 189 3.75 4.14 -2.31
CA TYR A 189 3.20 3.51 -1.11
C TYR A 189 4.24 3.25 -0.02
N GLY A 190 5.52 3.15 -0.35
CA GLY A 190 6.59 2.91 0.62
C GLY A 190 6.72 4.04 1.64
N PRO A 191 7.02 5.28 1.25
CA PRO A 191 7.20 6.39 2.19
C PRO A 191 5.88 6.91 2.74
N LYS A 192 5.84 7.23 4.06
CA LYS A 192 4.75 8.04 4.62
C LYS A 192 5.17 9.51 4.61
N SER A 193 4.26 10.41 4.19
CA SER A 193 4.45 11.86 4.30
C SER A 193 4.60 12.32 5.76
N THR A 194 4.07 11.54 6.69
CA THR A 194 4.09 11.80 8.14
C THR A 194 5.34 11.33 8.84
N ASP A 195 6.29 10.65 8.18
CA ASP A 195 7.52 10.20 8.82
C ASP A 195 8.35 11.38 9.31
N GLY A 196 8.89 11.28 10.52
CA GLY A 196 9.84 12.23 11.09
C GLY A 196 11.18 12.23 10.34
N ILE A 197 12.06 13.18 10.70
CA ILE A 197 13.39 13.30 10.08
C ILE A 197 14.17 12.00 10.25
N ILE A 198 14.18 11.41 11.46
CA ILE A 198 14.90 10.16 11.76
C ILE A 198 14.27 8.99 10.97
N GLY A 199 12.94 8.93 10.91
CA GLY A 199 12.22 7.93 10.12
C GLY A 199 12.64 7.96 8.65
N ARG A 200 12.73 9.14 8.04
CA ARG A 200 13.10 9.31 6.63
C ARG A 200 14.57 9.03 6.34
N THR A 201 15.48 9.47 7.21
CA THR A 201 16.92 9.43 6.94
C THR A 201 17.62 8.15 7.41
N VAL A 202 17.19 7.56 8.52
CA VAL A 202 17.83 6.40 9.13
C VAL A 202 16.98 5.15 8.95
N ASN A 203 15.74 5.16 9.48
CA ASN A 203 14.92 3.94 9.50
C ASN A 203 14.61 3.45 8.07
N ARG A 204 14.34 4.35 7.13
CA ARG A 204 14.06 4.01 5.74
C ARG A 204 15.23 3.40 4.98
N GLN A 205 16.48 3.75 5.35
CA GLN A 205 17.65 3.13 4.75
C GLN A 205 17.80 1.66 5.15
N ILE A 206 17.27 1.31 6.32
CA ILE A 206 17.28 -0.07 6.85
C ILE A 206 16.01 -0.80 6.44
N SER A 207 14.82 -0.22 6.69
CA SER A 207 13.54 -0.89 6.42
C SER A 207 13.31 -1.15 4.93
N GLY A 208 13.66 -0.21 4.06
CA GLY A 208 13.40 -0.30 2.63
C GLY A 208 13.98 -1.54 1.93
N PRO A 209 15.29 -1.85 2.06
CA PRO A 209 15.88 -3.07 1.53
C PRO A 209 15.25 -4.34 2.12
N ILE A 210 14.96 -4.34 3.43
CA ILE A 210 14.32 -5.47 4.12
C ILE A 210 12.91 -5.69 3.58
N THR A 211 12.10 -4.64 3.45
CA THR A 211 10.75 -4.75 2.91
C THR A 211 10.74 -5.28 1.48
N ARG A 212 11.66 -4.81 0.61
CA ARG A 212 11.80 -5.33 -0.75
C ARG A 212 12.14 -6.81 -0.79
N GLN A 213 12.97 -7.28 0.13
CA GLN A 213 13.29 -8.70 0.24
C GLN A 213 12.09 -9.50 0.74
N LEU A 214 11.35 -8.97 1.73
CA LEU A 214 10.18 -9.63 2.31
C LEU A 214 8.99 -9.69 1.35
N LEU A 215 8.83 -8.72 0.44
CA LEU A 215 7.81 -8.77 -0.62
C LEU A 215 7.92 -10.01 -1.50
N ARG A 216 9.12 -10.61 -1.62
CA ARG A 216 9.38 -11.85 -2.37
C ARG A 216 9.16 -13.11 -1.54
N THR A 217 8.78 -12.97 -0.27
CA THR A 217 8.55 -14.08 0.67
C THR A 217 7.05 -14.20 0.99
N ARG A 218 6.69 -15.23 1.76
CA ARG A 218 5.33 -15.41 2.28
C ARG A 218 5.09 -14.72 3.63
N ILE A 219 6.03 -13.89 4.09
CA ILE A 219 5.92 -13.18 5.37
C ILE A 219 4.78 -12.17 5.28
N THR A 220 3.86 -12.26 6.23
CA THR A 220 2.73 -11.33 6.33
C THR A 220 3.13 -10.06 7.11
N PRO A 221 2.45 -8.92 6.89
CA PRO A 221 2.67 -7.72 7.69
C PRO A 221 2.52 -7.98 9.20
N ASP A 222 1.50 -8.72 9.61
CA ASP A 222 1.25 -9.06 11.03
C ASP A 222 2.44 -9.83 11.64
N LEU A 223 3.05 -10.75 10.89
CA LEU A 223 4.24 -11.47 11.35
C LEU A 223 5.44 -10.55 11.48
N ALA A 224 5.61 -9.59 10.54
CA ALA A 224 6.69 -8.61 10.62
C ALA A 224 6.56 -7.74 11.88
N THR A 225 5.33 -7.27 12.23
CA THR A 225 5.05 -6.55 13.47
C THR A 225 5.44 -7.36 14.70
N VAL A 226 5.04 -8.66 14.77
CA VAL A 226 5.38 -9.54 15.90
C VAL A 226 6.89 -9.75 16.02
N LEU A 227 7.61 -9.91 14.91
CA LEU A 227 9.06 -10.08 14.91
C LEU A 227 9.80 -8.82 15.37
N ALA A 228 9.35 -7.62 14.93
CA ALA A 228 9.92 -6.35 15.38
C ALA A 228 9.68 -6.14 16.88
N PHE A 229 8.49 -6.47 17.38
CA PHE A 229 8.15 -6.44 18.79
C PHE A 229 9.03 -7.40 19.59
N ALA A 230 9.17 -8.66 19.17
CA ALA A 230 10.00 -9.67 19.84
C ALA A 230 11.47 -9.23 19.89
N ALA A 231 12.01 -8.65 18.81
CA ALA A 231 13.36 -8.10 18.78
C ALA A 231 13.55 -6.98 19.82
N THR A 232 12.55 -6.09 19.96
CA THR A 232 12.56 -5.02 20.96
C THR A 232 12.50 -5.57 22.40
N LEU A 233 11.71 -6.63 22.65
CA LEU A 233 11.69 -7.29 23.95
C LEU A 233 13.03 -7.91 24.32
N VAL A 234 13.69 -8.60 23.39
CA VAL A 234 15.04 -9.14 23.59
C VAL A 234 16.03 -8.02 23.90
N ALA A 235 15.97 -6.91 23.15
CA ALA A 235 16.81 -5.74 23.37
C ALA A 235 16.59 -5.15 24.78
N ALA A 236 15.34 -5.01 25.22
CA ALA A 236 14.99 -4.56 26.57
C ALA A 236 15.50 -5.50 27.65
N GLY A 237 15.42 -6.82 27.42
CA GLY A 237 15.98 -7.84 28.32
C GLY A 237 17.51 -7.74 28.45
N LEU A 238 18.22 -7.49 27.35
CA LEU A 238 19.67 -7.24 27.36
C LEU A 238 20.03 -5.99 28.18
N ILE A 239 19.29 -4.89 28.00
CA ILE A 239 19.48 -3.67 28.78
C ILE A 239 19.25 -3.93 30.27
N ALA A 240 18.23 -4.74 30.62
CA ALA A 240 17.85 -5.04 32.00
C ALA A 240 18.93 -5.77 32.80
N THR A 241 19.89 -6.45 32.15
CA THR A 241 20.99 -7.14 32.82
C THR A 241 21.95 -6.18 33.56
N GLY A 242 22.05 -4.92 33.15
CA GLY A 242 22.99 -3.95 33.66
C GLY A 242 24.44 -4.21 33.23
N ASP A 243 24.74 -5.32 32.51
CA ASP A 243 26.04 -5.58 31.95
C ASP A 243 26.37 -4.60 30.84
N ARG A 244 27.58 -4.09 30.81
CA ARG A 244 28.02 -3.04 29.88
C ARG A 244 27.87 -3.44 28.43
N TRP A 245 28.26 -4.65 28.05
CA TRP A 245 28.21 -5.12 26.68
C TRP A 245 26.77 -5.48 26.26
N ALA A 246 26.03 -6.09 27.18
CA ALA A 246 24.59 -6.39 26.96
C ALA A 246 23.77 -5.10 26.81
N MET A 247 24.07 -4.04 27.57
CA MET A 247 23.39 -2.73 27.40
C MET A 247 23.73 -2.08 26.06
N ILE A 248 24.95 -2.18 25.57
CA ILE A 248 25.33 -1.70 24.24
C ILE A 248 24.55 -2.51 23.16
N ALA A 249 24.58 -3.84 23.24
CA ALA A 249 23.87 -4.71 22.31
C ALA A 249 22.35 -4.45 22.35
N GLY A 250 21.78 -4.27 23.54
CA GLY A 250 20.38 -3.93 23.73
C GLY A 250 20.01 -2.57 23.16
N GLY A 251 20.85 -1.54 23.37
CA GLY A 251 20.63 -0.21 22.77
C GLY A 251 20.65 -0.25 21.24
N LEU A 252 21.61 -0.95 20.64
CA LEU A 252 21.63 -1.20 19.19
C LEU A 252 20.39 -2.00 18.73
N GLY A 253 19.96 -2.98 19.54
CA GLY A 253 18.76 -3.77 19.30
C GLY A 253 17.48 -2.92 19.32
N VAL A 254 17.37 -1.92 20.21
CA VAL A 254 16.24 -0.96 20.23
C VAL A 254 16.21 -0.14 18.94
N LEU A 255 17.35 0.34 18.43
CA LEU A 255 17.43 1.07 17.15
C LEU A 255 17.02 0.18 15.98
N LEU A 256 17.50 -1.07 15.97
CA LEU A 256 17.11 -2.03 14.95
C LEU A 256 15.59 -2.35 15.02
N GLY A 257 15.05 -2.57 16.21
CA GLY A 257 13.62 -2.77 16.43
C GLY A 257 12.78 -1.61 15.92
N SER A 258 13.21 -0.36 16.17
CA SER A 258 12.57 0.85 15.65
C SER A 258 12.61 0.94 14.12
N ALA A 259 13.69 0.46 13.50
CA ALA A 259 13.79 0.40 12.04
C ALA A 259 12.89 -0.71 11.44
N LEU A 260 12.85 -1.87 12.08
CA LEU A 260 12.01 -3.01 11.69
C LEU A 260 10.52 -2.73 11.82
N ASP A 261 10.12 -1.92 12.79
CA ASP A 261 8.77 -1.43 13.00
C ASP A 261 8.17 -0.74 11.75
N GLY A 262 9.00 -0.05 10.97
CA GLY A 262 8.57 0.54 9.70
C GLY A 262 8.30 -0.46 8.57
N VAL A 263 8.84 -1.69 8.68
CA VAL A 263 8.80 -2.71 7.63
C VAL A 263 7.39 -3.27 7.44
N ASP A 264 6.66 -3.52 8.51
CA ASP A 264 5.30 -4.08 8.46
C ASP A 264 4.32 -3.14 7.76
N GLY A 265 4.35 -1.85 8.12
CA GLY A 265 3.53 -0.83 7.48
C GLY A 265 3.90 -0.60 6.01
N GLU A 266 5.19 -0.66 5.65
CA GLU A 266 5.63 -0.62 4.25
C GLU A 266 5.14 -1.85 3.49
N LEU A 267 5.34 -3.04 4.07
CA LEU A 267 4.91 -4.31 3.50
C LEU A 267 3.40 -4.33 3.29
N ALA A 268 2.62 -3.89 4.30
CA ALA A 268 1.16 -3.83 4.23
C ALA A 268 0.67 -2.91 3.11
N ARG A 269 1.29 -1.73 2.96
CA ARG A 269 0.90 -0.76 1.92
C ARG A 269 1.28 -1.22 0.52
N VAL A 270 2.51 -1.66 0.32
CA VAL A 270 3.01 -2.06 -1.00
C VAL A 270 2.33 -3.36 -1.48
N SER A 271 2.01 -4.29 -0.57
CA SER A 271 1.31 -5.54 -0.90
C SER A 271 -0.21 -5.40 -0.93
N HIS A 272 -0.78 -4.19 -0.70
CA HIS A 272 -2.22 -3.95 -0.57
C HIS A 272 -2.90 -4.83 0.50
N ARG A 273 -2.15 -5.25 1.53
CA ARG A 273 -2.63 -6.07 2.67
C ARG A 273 -2.85 -5.25 3.94
N ALA A 274 -2.95 -3.93 3.83
CA ALA A 274 -3.26 -3.07 4.95
C ALA A 274 -4.63 -3.44 5.54
N SER A 275 -4.68 -3.70 6.84
CA SER A 275 -5.89 -4.09 7.55
C SER A 275 -6.07 -3.28 8.83
N ARG A 276 -7.34 -3.08 9.25
CA ARG A 276 -7.65 -2.45 10.54
C ARG A 276 -7.11 -3.26 11.72
N ARG A 277 -7.14 -4.60 11.60
CA ARG A 277 -6.59 -5.51 12.60
C ARG A 277 -5.09 -5.30 12.78
N GLY A 278 -4.32 -5.26 11.67
CA GLY A 278 -2.87 -5.02 11.69
C GLY A 278 -2.55 -3.67 12.33
N ALA A 279 -3.27 -2.59 11.97
CA ALA A 279 -3.06 -1.26 12.56
C ALA A 279 -3.34 -1.20 14.07
N VAL A 280 -4.35 -1.94 14.57
CA VAL A 280 -4.63 -2.05 16.01
C VAL A 280 -3.51 -2.82 16.71
N MET A 281 -3.08 -3.94 16.12
CA MET A 281 -2.02 -4.78 16.69
C MET A 281 -0.70 -4.01 16.78
N ASP A 282 -0.28 -3.35 15.70
CA ASP A 282 0.89 -2.47 15.62
C ASP A 282 0.85 -1.41 16.73
N THR A 283 -0.26 -0.65 16.83
CA THR A 283 -0.43 0.39 17.84
C THR A 283 -0.29 -0.15 19.27
N LEU A 284 -0.82 -1.33 19.58
CA LEU A 284 -0.75 -1.91 20.92
C LEU A 284 0.65 -2.44 21.23
N LEU A 285 1.22 -3.21 20.32
CA LEU A 285 2.56 -3.78 20.51
C LEU A 285 3.64 -2.71 20.66
N ASP A 286 3.49 -1.58 19.95
CA ASP A 286 4.29 -0.38 20.14
C ASP A 286 4.31 0.13 21.58
N ARG A 287 3.15 0.19 22.22
CA ARG A 287 3.06 0.66 23.62
C ARG A 287 3.74 -0.31 24.57
N TYR A 288 3.53 -1.63 24.38
CA TYR A 288 4.22 -2.64 25.17
C TYR A 288 5.74 -2.62 24.95
N ALA A 289 6.19 -2.41 23.72
CA ALA A 289 7.62 -2.27 23.39
C ALA A 289 8.26 -1.06 24.08
N ASP A 290 7.61 0.11 24.01
CA ASP A 290 8.07 1.33 24.69
C ASP A 290 8.20 1.11 26.21
N LEU A 291 7.21 0.47 26.83
CA LEU A 291 7.20 0.15 28.27
C LEU A 291 8.27 -0.88 28.64
N ALA A 292 8.49 -1.90 27.80
CA ALA A 292 9.52 -2.90 28.01
C ALA A 292 10.93 -2.27 28.00
N VAL A 293 11.20 -1.34 27.08
CA VAL A 293 12.47 -0.60 27.05
C VAL A 293 12.65 0.24 28.32
N VAL A 294 11.59 0.95 28.77
CA VAL A 294 11.64 1.71 30.03
C VAL A 294 11.95 0.80 31.22
N LEU A 295 11.28 -0.37 31.33
CA LEU A 295 11.54 -1.35 32.38
C LEU A 295 12.95 -1.91 32.31
N GLY A 296 13.46 -2.20 31.09
CA GLY A 296 14.84 -2.62 30.88
C GLY A 296 15.84 -1.59 31.40
N LEU A 297 15.63 -0.30 31.11
CA LEU A 297 16.48 0.78 31.60
C LEU A 297 16.38 0.95 33.13
N ILE A 298 15.20 0.80 33.73
CA ILE A 298 15.03 0.84 35.19
C ILE A 298 15.84 -0.29 35.85
N ALA A 299 15.68 -1.52 35.36
CA ALA A 299 16.37 -2.68 35.90
C ALA A 299 17.89 -2.56 35.74
N GLY A 300 18.38 -2.22 34.54
CA GLY A 300 19.78 -2.05 34.20
C GLY A 300 20.47 -0.89 34.97
N ALA A 301 19.69 0.12 35.41
CA ALA A 301 20.19 1.21 36.25
C ALA A 301 20.25 0.88 37.76
N GLY A 302 19.90 -0.33 38.17
CA GLY A 302 19.89 -0.77 39.56
C GLY A 302 18.65 -0.41 40.36
N ALA A 303 17.53 0.00 39.69
CA ALA A 303 16.17 0.19 40.22
C ALA A 303 16.09 1.03 41.54
N THR A 304 16.92 2.07 41.67
CA THR A 304 16.85 3.00 42.82
C THR A 304 15.56 3.82 42.80
N ARG A 305 15.22 4.46 43.94
CA ARG A 305 14.05 5.32 44.03
C ARG A 305 14.00 6.40 42.94
N ALA A 306 15.13 7.05 42.66
CA ALA A 306 15.23 8.06 41.62
C ALA A 306 14.99 7.49 40.22
N VAL A 307 15.54 6.30 39.94
CA VAL A 307 15.34 5.60 38.67
C VAL A 307 13.86 5.22 38.46
N TRP A 308 13.19 4.75 39.50
CA TRP A 308 11.75 4.44 39.47
C TRP A 308 10.90 5.67 39.21
N VAL A 309 11.17 6.81 39.86
CA VAL A 309 10.42 8.06 39.66
C VAL A 309 10.56 8.54 38.20
N TRP A 310 11.79 8.62 37.69
CA TRP A 310 12.01 9.05 36.31
C TRP A 310 11.52 8.03 35.29
N GLY A 311 11.64 6.75 35.58
CA GLY A 311 11.12 5.67 34.75
C GLY A 311 9.61 5.69 34.64
N PHE A 312 8.91 5.87 35.79
CA PHE A 312 7.45 6.02 35.76
C PHE A 312 7.00 7.27 34.98
N ALA A 313 7.66 8.40 35.18
CA ALA A 313 7.37 9.61 34.43
C ALA A 313 7.65 9.45 32.92
N ALA A 314 8.72 8.73 32.55
CA ALA A 314 8.98 8.39 31.15
C ALA A 314 7.90 7.48 30.55
N ALA A 315 7.46 6.46 31.30
CA ALA A 315 6.36 5.58 30.88
C ALA A 315 5.05 6.36 30.66
N CYS A 316 4.70 7.29 31.58
CA CYS A 316 3.56 8.19 31.40
C CYS A 316 3.68 9.00 30.11
N GLY A 317 4.84 9.61 29.85
CA GLY A 317 5.07 10.36 28.61
C GLY A 317 4.96 9.49 27.36
N CYS A 318 5.46 8.25 27.39
CA CYS A 318 5.33 7.30 26.27
C CYS A 318 3.87 6.95 25.96
N LEU A 319 3.00 6.93 26.94
CA LEU A 319 1.56 6.66 26.78
C LEU A 319 0.76 7.92 26.45
N LEU A 320 1.05 9.05 27.10
CA LEU A 320 0.28 10.29 26.94
C LEU A 320 0.47 10.95 25.58
N VAL A 321 1.68 10.98 25.03
CA VAL A 321 1.94 11.59 23.73
C VAL A 321 1.08 10.98 22.61
N PRO A 322 1.06 9.65 22.39
CA PRO A 322 0.18 9.04 21.39
C PRO A 322 -1.31 9.22 21.71
N TYR A 323 -1.68 9.22 22.98
CA TYR A 323 -3.07 9.42 23.41
C TYR A 323 -3.56 10.83 23.07
N VAL A 324 -2.79 11.88 23.40
CA VAL A 324 -3.09 13.26 23.02
C VAL A 324 -3.13 13.43 21.49
N HIS A 325 -2.24 12.76 20.77
CA HIS A 325 -2.26 12.74 19.30
C HIS A 325 -3.54 12.10 18.74
N ALA A 326 -4.01 11.01 19.36
CA ALA A 326 -5.24 10.33 18.95
C ALA A 326 -6.49 11.19 19.16
N ILE A 327 -6.56 11.92 20.31
CA ILE A 327 -7.65 12.87 20.59
C ILE A 327 -7.61 14.04 19.63
N GLY A 328 -6.43 14.53 19.30
CA GLY A 328 -6.23 15.68 18.39
C GLY A 328 -6.21 15.35 16.90
N ARG A 329 -6.59 14.15 16.48
CA ARG A 329 -6.46 13.68 15.09
C ARG A 329 -7.18 14.58 14.08
N ASP A 330 -8.32 15.14 14.46
CA ASP A 330 -9.15 16.02 13.62
C ASP A 330 -8.80 17.51 13.78
N THR A 331 -7.67 17.81 14.42
CA THR A 331 -7.16 19.16 14.65
C THR A 331 -5.78 19.34 14.02
N ASP A 332 -5.36 20.60 13.83
CA ASP A 332 -4.01 20.92 13.34
C ASP A 332 -2.91 20.81 14.43
N VAL A 333 -3.23 20.28 15.61
CA VAL A 333 -2.30 20.16 16.73
C VAL A 333 -1.29 19.05 16.45
N ARG A 334 -0.03 19.44 16.27
CA ARG A 334 1.08 18.51 16.03
C ARG A 334 1.95 18.39 17.28
N LEU A 335 2.17 17.15 17.72
CA LEU A 335 3.15 16.80 18.75
C LEU A 335 4.53 16.71 18.11
N LEU A 336 5.55 17.20 18.83
CA LEU A 336 6.92 17.30 18.34
C LEU A 336 7.77 16.08 18.75
N PHE A 337 7.53 15.55 19.95
CA PHE A 337 8.34 14.50 20.53
C PHE A 337 7.84 13.10 20.13
N ARG A 338 8.17 12.71 18.91
CA ARG A 338 7.74 11.44 18.30
C ARG A 338 8.41 10.22 18.93
N ARG A 339 7.86 9.03 18.69
CA ARG A 339 8.37 7.74 19.18
C ARG A 339 9.83 7.50 18.80
N GLU A 340 10.22 7.81 17.59
CA GLU A 340 11.59 7.65 17.08
C GLU A 340 12.63 8.39 17.94
N PHE A 341 12.30 9.61 18.38
CA PHE A 341 13.16 10.39 19.27
C PHE A 341 13.27 9.76 20.66
N ARG A 342 12.16 9.23 21.20
CA ARG A 342 12.18 8.56 22.51
C ARG A 342 13.05 7.31 22.48
N LEU A 343 12.85 6.44 21.48
CA LEU A 343 13.64 5.23 21.31
C LEU A 343 15.12 5.53 21.05
N LEU A 344 15.43 6.57 20.27
CA LEU A 344 16.82 7.02 20.06
C LEU A 344 17.48 7.44 21.39
N ILE A 345 16.80 8.25 22.23
CA ILE A 345 17.34 8.68 23.52
C ILE A 345 17.55 7.47 24.45
N PHE A 346 16.57 6.55 24.53
CA PHE A 346 16.72 5.33 25.33
C PHE A 346 17.88 4.46 24.86
N ALA A 347 18.00 4.26 23.55
CA ALA A 347 19.10 3.49 22.96
C ALA A 347 20.46 4.12 23.25
N LEU A 348 20.62 5.43 23.04
CA LEU A 348 21.85 6.14 23.33
C LEU A 348 22.19 6.09 24.83
N ALA A 349 21.20 6.24 25.71
CA ALA A 349 21.41 6.15 27.15
C ALA A 349 21.92 4.75 27.57
N ALA A 350 21.37 3.68 26.96
CA ALA A 350 21.87 2.32 27.17
C ALA A 350 23.29 2.14 26.63
N ILE A 351 23.57 2.61 25.42
CA ILE A 351 24.89 2.52 24.76
C ILE A 351 25.97 3.29 25.56
N ILE A 352 25.65 4.48 26.06
CA ILE A 352 26.56 5.30 26.84
C ILE A 352 26.71 4.77 28.28
N GLY A 353 25.76 3.96 28.76
CA GLY A 353 25.72 3.45 30.13
C GLY A 353 25.18 4.46 31.15
N GLN A 354 24.28 5.32 30.71
CA GLN A 354 23.64 6.37 31.51
C GLN A 354 22.10 6.28 31.45
N PRO A 355 21.50 5.15 31.84
CA PRO A 355 20.06 4.92 31.69
C PRO A 355 19.19 5.92 32.47
N LEU A 356 19.65 6.39 33.65
CA LEU A 356 18.89 7.40 34.42
C LEU A 356 18.72 8.71 33.64
N TRP A 357 19.78 9.19 32.98
CA TRP A 357 19.69 10.41 32.14
C TRP A 357 18.75 10.24 30.96
N GLY A 358 18.76 9.08 30.33
CA GLY A 358 17.80 8.78 29.24
C GLY A 358 16.36 8.78 29.71
N LEU A 359 16.08 8.15 30.85
CA LEU A 359 14.76 8.15 31.49
C LEU A 359 14.30 9.58 31.85
N ALA A 360 15.18 10.37 32.47
CA ALA A 360 14.86 11.75 32.84
C ALA A 360 14.62 12.65 31.62
N ALA A 361 15.46 12.53 30.59
CA ALA A 361 15.31 13.31 29.35
C ALA A 361 13.99 13.01 28.64
N VAL A 362 13.63 11.73 28.49
CA VAL A 362 12.35 11.34 27.86
C VAL A 362 11.18 11.74 28.76
N ALA A 363 11.28 11.55 30.10
CA ALA A 363 10.24 11.97 31.03
C ALA A 363 9.94 13.48 30.90
N ALA A 364 10.96 14.32 30.88
CA ALA A 364 10.79 15.75 30.76
C ALA A 364 10.21 16.13 29.38
N ALA A 365 10.84 15.70 28.28
CA ALA A 365 10.45 16.11 26.94
C ALA A 365 9.07 15.59 26.54
N ALA A 366 8.74 14.29 26.82
CA ALA A 366 7.47 13.71 26.44
C ALA A 366 6.30 14.30 27.23
N ASN A 367 6.43 14.50 28.55
CA ASN A 367 5.35 15.08 29.34
C ASN A 367 5.15 16.56 29.03
N LEU A 368 6.23 17.35 28.80
CA LEU A 368 6.09 18.75 28.35
C LEU A 368 5.36 18.84 26.99
N ASP A 369 5.70 17.98 26.04
CA ASP A 369 5.01 17.97 24.73
C ASP A 369 3.54 17.51 24.85
N ALA A 370 3.26 16.55 25.72
CA ALA A 370 1.88 16.15 26.02
C ALA A 370 1.06 17.28 26.63
N VAL A 371 1.62 17.98 27.64
CA VAL A 371 0.95 19.14 28.27
C VAL A 371 0.74 20.27 27.24
N ARG A 372 1.76 20.59 26.45
CA ARG A 372 1.66 21.55 25.35
C ARG A 372 0.53 21.17 24.38
N GLY A 373 0.47 19.88 23.99
CA GLY A 373 -0.58 19.35 23.11
C GLY A 373 -1.98 19.53 23.70
N VAL A 374 -2.17 19.20 24.98
CA VAL A 374 -3.46 19.40 25.68
C VAL A 374 -3.86 20.90 25.70
N VAL A 375 -2.94 21.79 26.02
CA VAL A 375 -3.22 23.24 26.02
C VAL A 375 -3.66 23.73 24.63
N LEU A 376 -2.99 23.27 23.56
CA LEU A 376 -3.36 23.63 22.19
C LEU A 376 -4.73 23.06 21.79
N LEU A 377 -5.04 21.81 22.17
CA LEU A 377 -6.34 21.20 21.93
C LEU A 377 -7.48 21.96 22.64
N LEU A 378 -7.27 22.33 23.91
CA LEU A 378 -8.25 23.11 24.66
C LEU A 378 -8.50 24.51 24.08
N ARG A 379 -7.48 25.10 23.43
CA ARG A 379 -7.65 26.37 22.70
C ARG A 379 -8.42 26.17 21.39
N ALA A 380 -8.11 25.12 20.64
CA ALA A 380 -8.77 24.80 19.37
C ALA A 380 -10.26 24.46 19.53
N VAL A 381 -10.68 23.89 20.68
CA VAL A 381 -12.10 23.59 20.96
C VAL A 381 -12.89 24.87 21.37
N ARG A 382 -12.19 25.93 21.79
CA ARG A 382 -12.83 27.20 22.19
C ARG A 382 -12.99 28.19 21.05
N SER A 383 -12.33 27.97 19.91
CA SER A 383 -12.45 28.74 18.66
C SER A 383 -13.47 28.08 17.73
#